data_e94bbf115b04d8737660f5913c4e5181
#
_entry.id   e94bbf115b04d8737660f5913c4e5181
#
_cell.length_a   1.000
_cell.length_b   1.000
_cell.length_c   1.000
_cell.angle_alpha   90.00
_cell.angle_beta   90.00
_cell.angle_gamma   90.00
#
_symmetry.space_group_name_H-M   'P 1'
#
loop_
_entity.id
_entity.type
_entity.pdbx_description
1 polymer ?
#
loop_
_entity_poly.entity_id
_entity_poly.type
_entity_poly.pdbx_seq_one_letter_code
_entity_poly.pdbx_strand_id
1 'polypeptide(L)'
;MKKEERIALISSITHNQVFGEGRRLRYKGETKEFKIFEIPMEALIYNVQNGRIGSLVKTFEHSYGVLDPEKPEDSLTIAKMLYSSNEPANKKTRADIAKCGQMEAGIITADGILVDGNRRASLMWSILNDPDADPNEKARCERFRTVVLPENATQKDILRLETTYQLGTDEKVGYNAIEKYLHARDMEEKGFSIGEIEEYMGETNSSVQELLEVATLIDDYLDNCDCVGLYTRLPKGFEDDLLKLNTAIKKIRKGSISWIPTTRLNKVETDLKAVCFDYIRLNMKKEDGFEFRDILQTSGGNFLQNEDVWNDFVENWQNAVDEVEEESIDAIIDRASGDDLERELNKRDNQWREKVKDSMKDAFKNAKDIIDNQREKEKPNALLRKVINALNGVDLETVYRMTDKTELKEQMKEITRLLEDVNSAIAGNNN
;
A
#
# COMPACT_ATOMS: atom_id res chain seq x y z
N MET A 1 -2.21 9.93 -35.38
CA MET A 1 -3.36 9.44 -36.21
C MET A 1 -4.63 9.97 -35.62
N LYS A 2 -5.62 10.45 -36.39
CA LYS A 2 -6.91 10.87 -35.88
C LYS A 2 -7.75 9.67 -35.47
N LYS A 3 -8.67 9.85 -34.52
CA LYS A 3 -9.48 8.76 -33.92
C LYS A 3 -10.28 7.99 -35.00
N GLU A 4 -10.91 8.71 -35.91
CA GLU A 4 -11.71 8.11 -37.01
C GLU A 4 -10.86 7.27 -37.95
N GLU A 5 -9.65 7.75 -38.30
CA GLU A 5 -8.69 7.04 -39.15
C GLU A 5 -8.20 5.77 -38.46
N ARG A 6 -7.96 5.84 -37.14
CA ARG A 6 -7.53 4.72 -36.32
C ARG A 6 -8.59 3.63 -36.23
N ILE A 7 -9.84 4.00 -35.97
CA ILE A 7 -10.97 3.06 -35.95
C ILE A 7 -11.12 2.38 -37.33
N ALA A 8 -11.09 3.14 -38.41
CA ALA A 8 -11.21 2.60 -39.76
C ALA A 8 -10.06 1.63 -40.08
N LEU A 9 -8.83 1.94 -39.68
CA LEU A 9 -7.67 1.07 -39.86
C LEU A 9 -7.81 -0.24 -39.08
N ILE A 10 -8.13 -0.17 -37.79
CA ILE A 10 -8.31 -1.35 -36.95
C ILE A 10 -9.46 -2.22 -37.46
N SER A 11 -10.59 -1.61 -37.83
CA SER A 11 -11.74 -2.32 -38.42
C SER A 11 -11.34 -3.02 -39.74
N SER A 12 -10.60 -2.37 -40.63
CA SER A 12 -10.11 -2.98 -41.86
C SER A 12 -9.22 -4.20 -41.59
N ILE A 13 -8.30 -4.10 -40.60
CA ILE A 13 -7.40 -5.23 -40.26
C ILE A 13 -8.21 -6.40 -39.70
N THR A 14 -9.19 -6.14 -38.79
CA THR A 14 -9.99 -7.18 -38.15
C THR A 14 -10.92 -7.92 -39.13
N HIS A 15 -11.31 -7.27 -40.22
CA HIS A 15 -12.12 -7.90 -41.28
C HIS A 15 -11.26 -8.70 -42.30
N ASN A 16 -10.06 -8.25 -42.62
CA ASN A 16 -9.26 -8.79 -43.71
C ASN A 16 -8.09 -9.69 -43.31
N GLN A 17 -7.60 -9.58 -42.08
CA GLN A 17 -6.43 -10.32 -41.60
C GLN A 17 -6.74 -11.07 -40.32
N VAL A 18 -6.44 -12.37 -40.28
CA VAL A 18 -6.55 -13.19 -39.05
C VAL A 18 -5.18 -13.82 -38.83
N PHE A 19 -4.54 -13.48 -37.71
CA PHE A 19 -3.37 -14.21 -37.26
C PHE A 19 -3.86 -15.56 -36.66
N GLY A 20 -3.17 -16.67 -37.00
CA GLY A 20 -3.68 -18.04 -36.87
C GLY A 20 -3.91 -18.57 -35.44
N GLU A 21 -3.78 -17.76 -34.38
CA GLU A 21 -3.96 -18.13 -32.99
C GLU A 21 -5.10 -17.34 -32.35
N GLY A 22 -5.82 -17.97 -31.41
CA GLY A 22 -6.82 -17.36 -30.57
C GLY A 22 -6.31 -17.17 -29.13
N ARG A 23 -6.81 -16.14 -28.44
CA ARG A 23 -6.63 -15.97 -26.99
C ARG A 23 -7.97 -16.14 -26.29
N ARG A 24 -8.00 -16.99 -25.26
CA ARG A 24 -9.18 -17.16 -24.40
C ARG A 24 -9.22 -16.07 -23.36
N LEU A 25 -10.31 -15.32 -23.30
CA LEU A 25 -10.53 -14.26 -22.33
C LEU A 25 -11.83 -14.54 -21.53
N ARG A 26 -11.84 -14.23 -20.25
CA ARG A 26 -13.06 -14.16 -19.47
C ARG A 26 -13.74 -12.82 -19.74
N TYR A 27 -14.73 -12.81 -20.61
CA TYR A 27 -15.43 -11.62 -21.06
C TYR A 27 -16.93 -11.74 -20.78
N LYS A 28 -17.50 -10.76 -20.07
CA LYS A 28 -18.91 -10.74 -19.62
C LYS A 28 -19.33 -12.00 -18.86
N GLY A 29 -18.45 -12.51 -17.99
CA GLY A 29 -18.71 -13.69 -17.15
C GLY A 29 -18.47 -15.04 -17.85
N GLU A 30 -18.19 -15.08 -19.14
CA GLU A 30 -17.95 -16.28 -19.92
C GLU A 30 -16.53 -16.34 -20.47
N THR A 31 -15.96 -17.54 -20.60
CA THR A 31 -14.70 -17.74 -21.30
C THR A 31 -14.96 -17.80 -22.80
N LYS A 32 -14.50 -16.80 -23.54
CA LYS A 32 -14.63 -16.69 -25.01
C LYS A 32 -13.27 -16.71 -25.66
N GLU A 33 -13.19 -17.31 -26.84
CA GLU A 33 -12.01 -17.29 -27.68
C GLU A 33 -12.09 -16.08 -28.63
N PHE A 34 -11.04 -15.26 -28.60
CA PHE A 34 -10.89 -14.08 -29.44
C PHE A 34 -9.73 -14.28 -30.41
N LYS A 35 -9.88 -13.80 -31.64
CA LYS A 35 -8.83 -13.80 -32.64
C LYS A 35 -7.75 -12.79 -32.28
N ILE A 36 -6.49 -13.12 -32.59
CA ILE A 36 -5.35 -12.22 -32.43
C ILE A 36 -5.09 -11.53 -33.78
N PHE A 37 -4.82 -10.23 -33.72
CA PHE A 37 -4.50 -9.38 -34.85
C PHE A 37 -3.17 -8.68 -34.64
N GLU A 38 -2.51 -8.28 -35.73
CA GLU A 38 -1.30 -7.44 -35.69
C GLU A 38 -1.66 -6.01 -36.04
N ILE A 39 -1.72 -5.16 -35.04
CA ILE A 39 -2.09 -3.74 -35.17
C ILE A 39 -0.81 -2.89 -35.21
N PRO A 40 -0.68 -1.92 -36.16
CA PRO A 40 0.44 -1.01 -36.15
C PRO A 40 0.57 -0.24 -34.84
N MET A 41 1.80 -0.06 -34.36
CA MET A 41 2.07 0.64 -33.09
C MET A 41 1.48 2.06 -33.04
N GLU A 42 1.45 2.75 -34.18
CA GLU A 42 0.88 4.10 -34.30
C GLU A 42 -0.65 4.17 -34.11
N ALA A 43 -1.34 3.02 -34.18
CA ALA A 43 -2.77 2.92 -33.93
C ALA A 43 -3.10 2.54 -32.47
N LEU A 44 -2.12 2.49 -31.58
CA LEU A 44 -2.31 2.19 -30.16
C LEU A 44 -2.38 3.48 -29.34
N ILE A 45 -3.26 3.49 -28.37
CA ILE A 45 -3.40 4.56 -27.39
C ILE A 45 -3.19 3.96 -25.99
N TYR A 46 -2.32 4.59 -25.21
CA TYR A 46 -2.12 4.16 -23.82
C TYR A 46 -3.35 4.40 -22.98
N ASN A 47 -3.64 3.47 -22.06
CA ASN A 47 -4.68 3.67 -21.07
C ASN A 47 -4.12 4.46 -19.89
N VAL A 48 -4.56 5.69 -19.74
CA VAL A 48 -4.19 6.58 -18.61
C VAL A 48 -4.68 6.00 -17.27
N GLN A 49 -5.79 5.25 -17.29
CA GLN A 49 -6.33 4.59 -16.10
C GLN A 49 -5.65 3.25 -15.77
N ASN A 50 -4.49 2.97 -16.41
CA ASN A 50 -3.76 1.74 -16.15
C ASN A 50 -3.31 1.63 -14.70
N GLY A 51 -3.76 0.57 -14.01
CA GLY A 51 -3.52 0.37 -12.58
C GLY A 51 -2.04 0.22 -12.17
N ARG A 52 -1.07 0.24 -13.10
CA ARG A 52 0.38 0.25 -12.79
C ARG A 52 0.97 1.63 -12.59
N ILE A 53 0.29 2.65 -13.08
CA ILE A 53 0.76 4.03 -13.09
C ILE A 53 -0.25 5.00 -12.50
N GLY A 54 -1.29 4.50 -11.83
CA GLY A 54 -2.37 5.30 -11.27
C GLY A 54 -1.86 6.39 -10.33
N SER A 55 -0.94 6.06 -9.44
CA SER A 55 -0.30 7.01 -8.52
C SER A 55 0.50 8.09 -9.25
N LEU A 56 1.26 7.71 -10.27
CA LEU A 56 2.05 8.63 -11.09
C LEU A 56 1.14 9.55 -11.91
N VAL A 57 0.08 8.99 -12.52
CA VAL A 57 -0.90 9.77 -13.29
C VAL A 57 -1.62 10.77 -12.40
N LYS A 58 -2.19 10.32 -11.26
CA LYS A 58 -2.89 11.21 -10.32
C LYS A 58 -1.99 12.35 -9.81
N THR A 59 -0.73 12.03 -9.48
CA THR A 59 0.27 13.03 -9.08
C THR A 59 0.56 14.03 -10.21
N PHE A 60 0.74 13.54 -11.43
CA PHE A 60 0.98 14.40 -12.58
C PHE A 60 -0.22 15.30 -12.88
N GLU A 61 -1.43 14.73 -12.91
CA GLU A 61 -2.66 15.47 -13.21
C GLU A 61 -2.96 16.54 -12.17
N HIS A 62 -2.64 16.29 -10.91
CA HIS A 62 -2.74 17.30 -9.85
C HIS A 62 -1.80 18.48 -10.12
N SER A 63 -0.58 18.24 -10.60
CA SER A 63 0.45 19.27 -10.76
C SER A 63 0.39 20.00 -12.12
N TYR A 64 -0.05 19.31 -13.18
CA TYR A 64 0.11 19.81 -14.56
C TYR A 64 -1.16 19.75 -15.41
N GLY A 65 -2.26 19.20 -14.85
CA GLY A 65 -3.53 19.00 -15.57
C GLY A 65 -3.65 17.63 -16.23
N VAL A 66 -4.85 17.38 -16.74
CA VAL A 66 -5.27 16.06 -17.25
C VAL A 66 -4.46 15.63 -18.46
N LEU A 67 -3.94 14.38 -18.42
CA LEU A 67 -3.23 13.75 -19.52
C LEU A 67 -4.18 13.31 -20.61
N ASP A 68 -3.89 13.73 -21.84
CA ASP A 68 -4.60 13.31 -23.05
C ASP A 68 -3.70 12.33 -23.86
N PRO A 69 -3.95 11.02 -23.77
CA PRO A 69 -3.10 10.02 -24.42
C PRO A 69 -3.11 10.10 -25.96
N GLU A 70 -4.00 10.89 -26.57
CA GLU A 70 -4.01 11.15 -28.01
C GLU A 70 -3.01 12.25 -28.42
N LYS A 71 -2.52 13.07 -27.47
CA LYS A 71 -1.46 14.04 -27.71
C LYS A 71 -0.08 13.39 -27.64
N PRO A 72 0.80 13.66 -28.60
CA PRO A 72 2.13 13.02 -28.64
C PRO A 72 2.98 13.25 -27.37
N GLU A 73 2.94 14.45 -26.80
CA GLU A 73 3.68 14.82 -25.59
C GLU A 73 3.17 14.08 -24.35
N ASP A 74 1.84 13.98 -24.18
CA ASP A 74 1.23 13.28 -23.08
C ASP A 74 1.41 11.75 -23.22
N SER A 75 1.27 11.23 -24.46
CA SER A 75 1.55 9.84 -24.77
C SER A 75 3.00 9.45 -24.42
N LEU A 76 3.97 10.33 -24.71
CA LEU A 76 5.37 10.13 -24.32
C LEU A 76 5.56 10.14 -22.80
N THR A 77 4.86 11.03 -22.10
CA THR A 77 4.87 11.11 -20.64
C THR A 77 4.32 9.82 -20.02
N ILE A 78 3.18 9.31 -20.51
CA ILE A 78 2.61 8.04 -20.09
C ILE A 78 3.57 6.87 -20.37
N ALA A 79 4.22 6.84 -21.53
CA ALA A 79 5.22 5.82 -21.86
C ALA A 79 6.40 5.82 -20.87
N LYS A 80 6.89 7.01 -20.46
CA LYS A 80 7.93 7.15 -19.45
C LYS A 80 7.46 6.66 -18.07
N MET A 81 6.25 6.98 -17.66
CA MET A 81 5.65 6.48 -16.40
C MET A 81 5.58 4.94 -16.40
N LEU A 82 5.12 4.35 -17.50
CA LEU A 82 5.09 2.88 -17.67
C LEU A 82 6.48 2.25 -17.61
N TYR A 83 7.50 2.91 -18.15
CA TYR A 83 8.87 2.44 -18.08
C TYR A 83 9.45 2.54 -16.65
N SER A 84 9.24 3.66 -15.98
CA SER A 84 9.78 3.90 -14.63
C SER A 84 9.06 3.10 -13.53
N SER A 85 7.84 2.64 -13.78
CA SER A 85 7.05 1.88 -12.78
C SER A 85 7.77 0.65 -12.22
N ASN A 86 8.65 0.00 -13.01
CA ASN A 86 9.54 -1.08 -12.56
C ASN A 86 10.76 -1.18 -13.49
N GLU A 87 11.69 -0.25 -13.37
CA GLU A 87 12.82 -0.11 -14.28
C GLU A 87 13.69 -1.38 -14.43
N PRO A 88 14.08 -2.11 -13.35
CA PRO A 88 14.88 -3.32 -13.50
C PRO A 88 14.18 -4.43 -14.31
N ALA A 89 12.90 -4.67 -14.04
CA ALA A 89 12.11 -5.65 -14.76
C ALA A 89 11.85 -5.19 -16.22
N ASN A 90 11.68 -3.88 -16.42
CA ASN A 90 11.46 -3.31 -17.74
C ASN A 90 12.70 -3.39 -18.64
N LYS A 91 13.89 -3.16 -18.11
CA LYS A 91 15.16 -3.38 -18.84
C LYS A 91 15.28 -4.83 -19.35
N LYS A 92 14.99 -5.81 -18.48
CA LYS A 92 15.00 -7.22 -18.87
C LYS A 92 13.96 -7.53 -19.94
N THR A 93 12.70 -7.11 -19.73
CA THR A 93 11.61 -7.36 -20.69
C THR A 93 11.88 -6.68 -22.04
N ARG A 94 12.46 -5.46 -22.04
CA ARG A 94 12.86 -4.76 -23.27
C ARG A 94 13.89 -5.56 -24.06
N ALA A 95 14.91 -6.10 -23.39
CA ALA A 95 15.92 -6.93 -24.05
C ALA A 95 15.32 -8.22 -24.63
N ASP A 96 14.38 -8.87 -23.91
CA ASP A 96 13.68 -10.05 -24.40
C ASP A 96 12.81 -9.72 -25.63
N ILE A 97 12.09 -8.60 -25.61
CA ILE A 97 11.27 -8.13 -26.76
C ILE A 97 12.17 -7.82 -27.96
N ALA A 98 13.29 -7.12 -27.78
CA ALA A 98 14.23 -6.83 -28.86
C ALA A 98 14.72 -8.12 -29.54
N LYS A 99 15.03 -9.14 -28.75
CA LYS A 99 15.56 -10.43 -29.23
C LYS A 99 14.49 -11.32 -29.86
N CYS A 100 13.34 -11.47 -29.21
CA CYS A 100 12.33 -12.49 -29.54
C CYS A 100 11.02 -11.93 -30.09
N GLY A 101 10.83 -10.60 -30.06
CA GLY A 101 9.55 -9.98 -30.37
C GLY A 101 8.52 -10.13 -29.24
N GLN A 102 7.29 -9.77 -29.51
CA GLN A 102 6.19 -9.87 -28.57
C GLN A 102 5.69 -11.32 -28.46
N MET A 103 5.83 -11.93 -27.27
CA MET A 103 5.42 -13.32 -27.02
C MET A 103 3.93 -13.44 -26.70
N GLU A 104 3.39 -12.56 -25.85
CA GLU A 104 2.00 -12.59 -25.42
C GLU A 104 1.19 -11.50 -26.13
N ALA A 105 0.01 -11.85 -26.65
CA ALA A 105 -0.91 -10.89 -27.23
C ALA A 105 -1.51 -9.97 -26.16
N GLY A 106 -1.69 -8.69 -26.48
CA GLY A 106 -2.40 -7.72 -25.65
C GLY A 106 -3.92 -7.79 -25.83
N ILE A 107 -4.59 -6.78 -25.26
CA ILE A 107 -6.02 -6.53 -25.44
C ILE A 107 -6.19 -5.03 -25.71
N ILE A 108 -6.90 -4.67 -26.79
CA ILE A 108 -7.26 -3.29 -27.08
C ILE A 108 -8.77 -3.15 -27.31
N THR A 109 -9.28 -1.93 -27.16
CA THR A 109 -10.61 -1.56 -27.59
C THR A 109 -10.70 -1.42 -29.09
N ALA A 110 -11.90 -1.32 -29.65
CA ALA A 110 -12.13 -1.10 -31.10
C ALA A 110 -11.53 0.24 -31.61
N ASP A 111 -11.35 1.22 -30.70
CA ASP A 111 -10.72 2.51 -30.99
C ASP A 111 -9.23 2.58 -30.59
N GLY A 112 -8.60 1.44 -30.28
CA GLY A 112 -7.16 1.30 -30.12
C GLY A 112 -6.61 1.56 -28.71
N ILE A 113 -7.45 1.75 -27.70
CA ILE A 113 -7.00 1.95 -26.32
C ILE A 113 -6.51 0.60 -25.75
N LEU A 114 -5.32 0.60 -25.17
CA LEU A 114 -4.70 -0.57 -24.55
C LEU A 114 -5.38 -0.94 -23.23
N VAL A 115 -6.07 -2.07 -23.16
CA VAL A 115 -6.64 -2.65 -21.94
C VAL A 115 -5.60 -3.51 -21.22
N ASP A 116 -4.88 -4.39 -21.98
CA ASP A 116 -3.74 -5.16 -21.50
C ASP A 116 -2.56 -4.99 -22.45
N GLY A 117 -1.37 -4.86 -21.89
CA GLY A 117 -0.13 -4.74 -22.63
C GLY A 117 0.43 -3.32 -22.74
N ASN A 118 -0.07 -2.35 -21.97
CA ASN A 118 0.46 -0.97 -21.94
C ASN A 118 1.99 -0.94 -21.75
N ARG A 119 2.51 -1.68 -20.77
CA ARG A 119 3.94 -1.81 -20.51
C ARG A 119 4.69 -2.39 -21.70
N ARG A 120 4.18 -3.46 -22.32
CA ARG A 120 4.82 -4.06 -23.53
C ARG A 120 4.84 -3.09 -24.70
N ALA A 121 3.72 -2.41 -24.93
CA ALA A 121 3.64 -1.39 -25.99
C ALA A 121 4.64 -0.25 -25.75
N SER A 122 4.81 0.24 -24.52
CA SER A 122 5.80 1.27 -24.21
C SER A 122 7.24 0.82 -24.45
N LEU A 123 7.56 -0.45 -24.11
CA LEU A 123 8.88 -1.03 -24.37
C LEU A 123 9.14 -1.25 -25.87
N MET A 124 8.15 -1.71 -26.64
CA MET A 124 8.24 -1.82 -28.10
C MET A 124 8.43 -0.45 -28.75
N TRP A 125 7.66 0.54 -28.31
CA TRP A 125 7.81 1.91 -28.77
C TRP A 125 9.21 2.46 -28.46
N SER A 126 9.78 2.16 -27.29
CA SER A 126 11.14 2.58 -26.93
C SER A 126 12.21 1.94 -27.81
N ILE A 127 12.01 0.69 -28.30
CA ILE A 127 12.91 0.03 -29.27
C ILE A 127 12.80 0.70 -30.64
N LEU A 128 11.57 0.97 -31.10
CA LEU A 128 11.34 1.64 -32.39
C LEU A 128 12.03 3.01 -32.50
N ASN A 129 12.03 3.75 -31.37
CA ASN A 129 12.61 5.10 -31.34
C ASN A 129 14.05 5.15 -30.79
N ASP A 130 14.66 4.01 -30.54
CA ASP A 130 16.07 3.92 -30.15
C ASP A 130 16.96 4.06 -31.42
N PRO A 131 17.79 5.09 -31.53
CA PRO A 131 18.67 5.26 -32.70
C PRO A 131 19.66 4.11 -32.85
N ASP A 132 20.06 3.49 -31.75
CA ASP A 132 21.08 2.44 -31.69
C ASP A 132 20.51 1.01 -31.86
N ALA A 133 19.18 0.85 -31.87
CA ALA A 133 18.56 -0.46 -32.05
C ALA A 133 18.72 -1.01 -33.46
N ASP A 134 18.99 -2.33 -33.56
CA ASP A 134 19.12 -3.04 -34.82
C ASP A 134 17.84 -2.95 -35.67
N PRO A 135 17.93 -2.79 -37.02
CA PRO A 135 16.74 -2.76 -37.88
C PRO A 135 15.81 -3.98 -37.72
N ASN A 136 16.35 -5.17 -37.46
CA ASN A 136 15.53 -6.36 -37.24
C ASN A 136 14.81 -6.30 -35.87
N GLU A 137 15.38 -5.66 -34.86
CA GLU A 137 14.71 -5.42 -33.56
C GLU A 137 13.55 -4.45 -33.72
N LYS A 138 13.76 -3.36 -34.48
CA LYS A 138 12.72 -2.40 -34.85
C LYS A 138 11.58 -3.06 -35.63
N ALA A 139 11.90 -3.85 -36.66
CA ALA A 139 10.91 -4.55 -37.43
C ALA A 139 10.00 -5.47 -36.62
N ARG A 140 10.54 -6.13 -35.58
CA ARG A 140 9.74 -6.96 -34.64
C ARG A 140 8.79 -6.13 -33.78
N CYS A 141 9.01 -4.83 -33.66
CA CYS A 141 8.24 -3.92 -32.82
C CYS A 141 7.25 -3.03 -33.60
N GLU A 142 7.22 -3.08 -34.93
CA GLU A 142 6.32 -2.24 -35.73
C GLU A 142 4.85 -2.54 -35.55
N ARG A 143 4.52 -3.79 -35.19
CA ARG A 143 3.16 -4.26 -35.00
C ARG A 143 2.97 -4.91 -33.64
N PHE A 144 1.84 -4.62 -33.01
CA PHE A 144 1.46 -5.16 -31.73
C PHE A 144 0.44 -6.29 -31.91
N ARG A 145 0.78 -7.48 -31.43
CA ARG A 145 -0.14 -8.62 -31.42
C ARG A 145 -1.19 -8.43 -30.32
N THR A 146 -2.45 -8.42 -30.70
CA THR A 146 -3.52 -8.07 -29.75
C THR A 146 -4.87 -8.68 -30.12
N VAL A 147 -5.71 -8.87 -29.12
CA VAL A 147 -7.16 -9.05 -29.28
C VAL A 147 -7.80 -7.68 -29.42
N VAL A 148 -8.74 -7.53 -30.33
CA VAL A 148 -9.58 -6.34 -30.43
C VAL A 148 -10.95 -6.64 -29.83
N LEU A 149 -11.35 -5.86 -28.82
CA LEU A 149 -12.66 -6.00 -28.17
C LEU A 149 -13.78 -5.52 -29.12
N PRO A 150 -15.00 -6.09 -28.97
CA PRO A 150 -16.16 -5.61 -29.71
C PRO A 150 -16.45 -4.13 -29.41
N GLU A 151 -17.00 -3.41 -30.41
CA GLU A 151 -17.38 -1.98 -30.29
C GLU A 151 -18.35 -1.70 -29.13
N ASN A 152 -19.16 -2.68 -28.74
CA ASN A 152 -20.11 -2.59 -27.64
C ASN A 152 -19.51 -2.95 -26.26
N ALA A 153 -18.20 -3.01 -26.14
CA ALA A 153 -17.53 -3.18 -24.84
C ALA A 153 -17.75 -1.92 -23.99
N THR A 154 -18.32 -2.10 -22.81
CA THR A 154 -18.57 -1.01 -21.87
C THR A 154 -17.32 -0.69 -21.05
N GLN A 155 -17.26 0.51 -20.46
CA GLN A 155 -16.18 0.89 -19.52
C GLN A 155 -16.07 -0.15 -18.38
N LYS A 156 -17.19 -0.67 -17.90
CA LYS A 156 -17.23 -1.73 -16.90
C LYS A 156 -16.60 -3.03 -17.38
N ASP A 157 -16.83 -3.42 -18.64
CA ASP A 157 -16.19 -4.60 -19.25
C ASP A 157 -14.68 -4.42 -19.39
N ILE A 158 -14.23 -3.22 -19.80
CA ILE A 158 -12.82 -2.86 -19.96
C ILE A 158 -12.10 -2.95 -18.61
N LEU A 159 -12.66 -2.31 -17.57
CA LEU A 159 -12.06 -2.32 -16.25
C LEU A 159 -12.01 -3.73 -15.63
N ARG A 160 -13.04 -4.56 -15.88
CA ARG A 160 -13.02 -5.99 -15.49
C ARG A 160 -11.85 -6.75 -16.12
N LEU A 161 -11.65 -6.57 -17.42
CA LEU A 161 -10.55 -7.23 -18.12
C LEU A 161 -9.20 -6.73 -17.61
N GLU A 162 -9.05 -5.42 -17.46
CA GLU A 162 -7.85 -4.80 -16.92
C GLU A 162 -7.50 -5.39 -15.56
N THR A 163 -8.44 -5.37 -14.61
CA THR A 163 -8.26 -5.94 -13.27
C THR A 163 -7.87 -7.41 -13.31
N THR A 164 -8.60 -8.23 -14.07
CA THR A 164 -8.34 -9.67 -14.17
C THR A 164 -6.95 -9.98 -14.73
N TYR A 165 -6.52 -9.24 -15.76
CA TYR A 165 -5.24 -9.54 -16.43
C TYR A 165 -4.05 -8.78 -15.85
N GLN A 166 -4.26 -7.69 -15.14
CA GLN A 166 -3.18 -6.97 -14.45
C GLN A 166 -2.91 -7.52 -13.06
N LEU A 167 -3.92 -7.72 -12.23
CA LEU A 167 -3.76 -8.25 -10.87
C LEU A 167 -3.58 -9.76 -10.84
N GLY A 168 -4.31 -10.50 -11.70
CA GLY A 168 -4.24 -11.97 -11.73
C GLY A 168 -2.94 -12.54 -12.35
N THR A 169 -2.23 -11.76 -13.17
CA THR A 169 -0.97 -12.19 -13.82
C THR A 169 0.28 -11.63 -13.14
N ASP A 170 0.14 -10.62 -12.30
CA ASP A 170 1.23 -9.81 -11.81
C ASP A 170 1.80 -10.18 -10.44
N GLU A 171 1.34 -11.23 -9.79
CA GLU A 171 2.10 -11.82 -8.66
C GLU A 171 3.57 -12.11 -9.02
N LYS A 172 3.88 -12.18 -10.32
CA LYS A 172 5.25 -12.44 -10.84
C LYS A 172 6.11 -11.18 -11.00
N VAL A 173 5.54 -9.97 -10.97
CA VAL A 173 6.31 -8.73 -11.18
C VAL A 173 5.78 -7.66 -10.22
N GLY A 174 6.37 -7.54 -9.04
CA GLY A 174 6.06 -6.66 -7.94
C GLY A 174 5.14 -5.47 -8.28
N TYR A 175 3.88 -5.61 -7.95
CA TYR A 175 2.90 -4.52 -8.00
C TYR A 175 3.29 -3.52 -6.91
N ASN A 176 3.24 -2.23 -7.18
CA ASN A 176 3.41 -1.25 -6.13
C ASN A 176 2.16 -1.29 -5.23
N ALA A 177 2.34 -1.46 -3.93
CA ALA A 177 1.23 -1.64 -2.99
C ALA A 177 0.14 -0.57 -3.15
N ILE A 178 0.54 0.70 -3.36
CA ILE A 178 -0.40 1.82 -3.54
C ILE A 178 -1.36 1.61 -4.70
N GLU A 179 -0.91 1.04 -5.81
CA GLU A 179 -1.75 0.87 -7.00
C GLU A 179 -2.94 -0.06 -6.71
N LYS A 180 -2.76 -1.04 -5.82
CA LYS A 180 -3.83 -1.95 -5.40
C LYS A 180 -4.94 -1.20 -4.64
N TYR A 181 -4.57 -0.31 -3.74
CA TYR A 181 -5.51 0.53 -2.97
C TYR A 181 -6.26 1.50 -3.88
N LEU A 182 -5.52 2.20 -4.75
CA LEU A 182 -6.12 3.13 -5.70
C LEU A 182 -7.05 2.42 -6.68
N HIS A 183 -6.67 1.23 -7.16
CA HIS A 183 -7.50 0.46 -8.10
C HIS A 183 -8.80 -0.03 -7.46
N ALA A 184 -8.77 -0.53 -6.22
CA ALA A 184 -9.97 -0.92 -5.47
C ALA A 184 -10.94 0.27 -5.32
N ARG A 185 -10.42 1.46 -4.97
CA ARG A 185 -11.21 2.68 -4.86
C ARG A 185 -11.77 3.14 -6.21
N ASP A 186 -10.97 3.16 -7.26
CA ASP A 186 -11.43 3.53 -8.60
C ASP A 186 -12.56 2.60 -9.10
N MET A 187 -12.55 1.32 -8.71
CA MET A 187 -13.66 0.41 -8.99
C MET A 187 -14.91 0.78 -8.19
N GLU A 188 -14.78 1.06 -6.89
CA GLU A 188 -15.90 1.50 -6.05
C GLU A 188 -16.53 2.80 -6.58
N GLU A 189 -15.73 3.81 -6.91
CA GLU A 189 -16.16 5.08 -7.49
C GLU A 189 -16.92 4.90 -8.83
N LYS A 190 -16.54 3.89 -9.61
CA LYS A 190 -17.24 3.52 -10.86
C LYS A 190 -18.47 2.63 -10.65
N GLY A 191 -18.89 2.44 -9.39
CA GLY A 191 -20.13 1.77 -9.02
C GLY A 191 -20.05 0.25 -9.01
N PHE A 192 -18.86 -0.35 -8.84
CA PHE A 192 -18.74 -1.77 -8.56
C PHE A 192 -19.11 -2.06 -7.10
N SER A 193 -19.88 -3.11 -6.88
CA SER A 193 -20.12 -3.64 -5.55
C SER A 193 -18.87 -4.31 -4.97
N ILE A 194 -18.78 -4.39 -3.63
CA ILE A 194 -17.67 -5.10 -2.97
C ILE A 194 -17.52 -6.53 -3.48
N GLY A 195 -18.64 -7.24 -3.74
CA GLY A 195 -18.60 -8.60 -4.30
C GLY A 195 -18.04 -8.68 -5.72
N GLU A 196 -18.29 -7.66 -6.55
CA GLU A 196 -17.67 -7.58 -7.89
C GLU A 196 -16.17 -7.29 -7.78
N ILE A 197 -15.76 -6.39 -6.86
CA ILE A 197 -14.35 -6.09 -6.62
C ILE A 197 -13.61 -7.34 -6.10
N GLU A 198 -14.21 -8.08 -5.16
CA GLU A 198 -13.72 -9.37 -4.65
C GLU A 198 -13.46 -10.36 -5.81
N GLU A 199 -14.46 -10.55 -6.68
CA GLU A 199 -14.34 -11.46 -7.82
C GLU A 199 -13.23 -11.06 -8.79
N TYR A 200 -13.11 -9.77 -9.11
CA TYR A 200 -12.18 -9.32 -10.15
C TYR A 200 -10.76 -9.13 -9.65
N MET A 201 -10.57 -8.73 -8.39
CA MET A 201 -9.25 -8.61 -7.78
C MET A 201 -8.73 -9.95 -7.24
N GLY A 202 -9.57 -10.98 -7.13
CA GLY A 202 -9.21 -12.27 -6.54
C GLY A 202 -8.98 -12.19 -5.03
N GLU A 203 -9.60 -11.22 -4.36
CA GLU A 203 -9.48 -10.96 -2.94
C GLU A 203 -10.68 -11.53 -2.16
N THR A 204 -10.64 -11.48 -0.83
CA THR A 204 -11.81 -11.76 0.01
C THR A 204 -12.59 -10.48 0.30
N ASN A 205 -13.87 -10.59 0.67
CA ASN A 205 -14.71 -9.45 1.04
C ASN A 205 -14.07 -8.58 2.13
N SER A 206 -13.53 -9.21 3.18
CA SER A 206 -12.82 -8.49 4.26
C SER A 206 -11.55 -7.80 3.77
N SER A 207 -10.84 -8.40 2.82
CA SER A 207 -9.66 -7.83 2.18
C SER A 207 -10.01 -6.59 1.36
N VAL A 208 -11.10 -6.65 0.57
CA VAL A 208 -11.57 -5.49 -0.21
C VAL A 208 -11.97 -4.34 0.70
N GLN A 209 -12.71 -4.63 1.78
CA GLN A 209 -13.06 -3.59 2.77
C GLN A 209 -11.81 -2.96 3.39
N GLU A 210 -10.81 -3.76 3.72
CA GLU A 210 -9.54 -3.25 4.25
C GLU A 210 -8.78 -2.41 3.21
N LEU A 211 -8.78 -2.80 1.92
CA LEU A 211 -8.20 -1.99 0.85
C LEU A 211 -8.84 -0.60 0.76
N LEU A 212 -10.17 -0.53 0.81
CA LEU A 212 -10.91 0.74 0.74
C LEU A 212 -10.66 1.64 1.97
N GLU A 213 -10.62 1.03 3.16
CA GLU A 213 -10.31 1.76 4.40
C GLU A 213 -8.87 2.31 4.38
N VAL A 214 -7.91 1.53 3.92
CA VAL A 214 -6.51 1.99 3.81
C VAL A 214 -6.37 3.02 2.70
N ALA A 215 -7.11 2.91 1.59
CA ALA A 215 -7.15 3.95 0.56
C ALA A 215 -7.61 5.30 1.15
N THR A 216 -8.60 5.28 2.04
CA THR A 216 -9.03 6.50 2.78
C THR A 216 -7.93 7.03 3.69
N LEU A 217 -7.21 6.14 4.41
CA LEU A 217 -6.08 6.57 5.25
C LEU A 217 -4.90 7.13 4.45
N ILE A 218 -4.71 6.68 3.21
CA ILE A 218 -3.73 7.28 2.30
C ILE A 218 -4.09 8.72 1.97
N ASP A 219 -5.36 8.99 1.67
CA ASP A 219 -5.81 10.36 1.39
C ASP A 219 -5.72 11.24 2.64
N ASP A 220 -6.13 10.73 3.81
CA ASP A 220 -5.97 11.42 5.09
C ASP A 220 -4.48 11.74 5.39
N TYR A 221 -3.57 10.82 5.08
CA TYR A 221 -2.11 11.04 5.22
C TYR A 221 -1.62 12.15 4.30
N LEU A 222 -2.03 12.13 3.04
CA LEU A 222 -1.61 13.15 2.07
C LEU A 222 -2.17 14.53 2.44
N ASP A 223 -3.40 14.59 2.96
CA ASP A 223 -4.00 15.81 3.49
C ASP A 223 -3.22 16.34 4.71
N ASN A 224 -2.87 15.46 5.66
CA ASN A 224 -2.05 15.83 6.84
C ASN A 224 -0.67 16.40 6.46
N CYS A 225 -0.11 15.97 5.33
CA CYS A 225 1.19 16.44 4.84
C CYS A 225 1.08 17.64 3.88
N ASP A 226 -0.11 18.20 3.67
CA ASP A 226 -0.39 19.22 2.64
C ASP A 226 -0.02 18.74 1.21
N CYS A 227 -0.16 17.44 0.96
CA CYS A 227 0.25 16.77 -0.29
C CYS A 227 -0.96 16.12 -1.01
N VAL A 228 -2.16 16.68 -0.88
CA VAL A 228 -3.37 16.13 -1.50
C VAL A 228 -3.14 15.84 -2.98
N GLY A 229 -3.49 14.64 -3.44
CA GLY A 229 -3.30 14.21 -4.83
C GLY A 229 -1.88 13.78 -5.21
N LEU A 230 -0.87 14.05 -4.39
CA LEU A 230 0.54 13.71 -4.67
C LEU A 230 0.90 12.31 -4.16
N TYR A 231 0.35 11.27 -4.76
CA TYR A 231 0.52 9.88 -4.29
C TYR A 231 1.96 9.37 -4.34
N THR A 232 2.84 10.02 -5.10
CA THR A 232 4.29 9.73 -5.10
C THR A 232 4.98 10.13 -3.80
N ARG A 233 4.32 10.91 -2.91
CA ARG A 233 4.86 11.35 -1.62
C ARG A 233 4.76 10.29 -0.52
N LEU A 234 4.09 9.18 -0.77
CA LEU A 234 4.03 8.08 0.19
C LEU A 234 5.42 7.45 0.40
N PRO A 235 5.90 7.33 1.65
CA PRO A 235 7.20 6.74 1.92
C PRO A 235 7.19 5.23 1.64
N LYS A 236 8.36 4.67 1.31
CA LYS A 236 8.47 3.23 1.09
C LYS A 236 8.13 2.45 2.38
N GLY A 237 7.27 1.44 2.25
CA GLY A 237 6.85 0.61 3.38
C GLY A 237 5.68 1.18 4.20
N PHE A 238 5.06 2.26 3.75
CA PHE A 238 3.88 2.87 4.39
C PHE A 238 2.74 1.88 4.65
N GLU A 239 2.63 0.85 3.85
CA GLU A 239 1.53 -0.12 3.87
C GLU A 239 1.37 -0.79 5.24
N ASP A 240 2.46 -1.36 5.75
CA ASP A 240 2.47 -2.04 7.06
C ASP A 240 2.00 -1.12 8.20
N ASP A 241 2.39 0.14 8.15
CA ASP A 241 2.09 1.10 9.20
C ASP A 241 0.65 1.59 9.13
N LEU A 242 0.11 1.83 7.92
CA LEU A 242 -1.31 2.14 7.74
C LEU A 242 -2.23 0.96 8.06
N LEU A 243 -1.85 -0.28 7.76
CA LEU A 243 -2.59 -1.48 8.17
C LEU A 243 -2.66 -1.62 9.70
N LYS A 244 -1.56 -1.35 10.40
CA LYS A 244 -1.54 -1.34 11.86
C LYS A 244 -2.45 -0.23 12.42
N LEU A 245 -2.38 0.97 11.83
CA LEU A 245 -3.24 2.10 12.21
C LEU A 245 -4.71 1.78 11.98
N ASN A 246 -5.08 1.23 10.82
CA ASN A 246 -6.45 0.80 10.52
C ASN A 246 -6.96 -0.21 11.55
N THR A 247 -6.12 -1.19 11.92
CA THR A 247 -6.45 -2.18 12.94
C THR A 247 -6.69 -1.53 14.31
N ALA A 248 -5.88 -0.55 14.70
CA ALA A 248 -6.04 0.17 15.96
C ALA A 248 -7.33 1.00 15.97
N ILE A 249 -7.62 1.73 14.89
CA ILE A 249 -8.86 2.51 14.72
C ILE A 249 -10.09 1.61 14.87
N LYS A 250 -10.11 0.46 14.19
CA LYS A 250 -11.22 -0.52 14.31
C LYS A 250 -11.44 -0.99 15.75
N LYS A 251 -10.36 -1.21 16.48
CA LYS A 251 -10.45 -1.65 17.90
C LYS A 251 -10.95 -0.53 18.81
N ILE A 252 -10.49 0.70 18.61
CA ILE A 252 -10.97 1.87 19.36
C ILE A 252 -12.47 2.06 19.14
N ARG A 253 -12.91 2.02 17.89
CA ARG A 253 -14.33 2.13 17.52
C ARG A 253 -15.21 1.04 18.14
N LYS A 254 -14.64 -0.14 18.40
CA LYS A 254 -15.30 -1.26 19.11
C LYS A 254 -15.25 -1.12 20.64
N GLY A 255 -14.73 -0.03 21.17
CA GLY A 255 -14.66 0.18 22.63
C GLY A 255 -13.61 -0.68 23.34
N SER A 256 -12.55 -1.08 22.66
CA SER A 256 -11.49 -1.93 23.25
C SER A 256 -10.61 -1.20 24.28
N ILE A 257 -10.75 0.13 24.41
CA ILE A 257 -9.99 0.97 25.34
C ILE A 257 -10.96 1.67 26.28
N SER A 258 -10.90 1.31 27.55
CA SER A 258 -11.91 1.66 28.56
C SER A 258 -12.00 3.17 28.87
N TRP A 259 -10.90 3.92 28.77
CA TRP A 259 -10.88 5.35 29.06
C TRP A 259 -11.39 6.23 27.91
N ILE A 260 -11.63 5.65 26.70
CA ILE A 260 -12.15 6.38 25.53
C ILE A 260 -13.67 6.23 25.47
N PRO A 261 -14.44 7.17 26.02
CA PRO A 261 -15.88 7.17 25.87
C PRO A 261 -16.27 7.61 24.45
N THR A 262 -17.47 7.25 24.02
CA THR A 262 -17.99 7.59 22.67
C THR A 262 -17.90 9.08 22.36
N THR A 263 -18.03 9.95 23.35
CA THR A 263 -17.95 11.41 23.22
C THR A 263 -16.54 11.91 22.88
N ARG A 264 -15.50 11.16 23.22
CA ARG A 264 -14.09 11.51 22.93
C ARG A 264 -13.50 10.74 21.75
N LEU A 265 -14.25 9.76 21.22
CA LEU A 265 -13.78 8.83 20.20
C LEU A 265 -13.21 9.56 18.98
N ASN A 266 -13.97 10.50 18.42
CA ASN A 266 -13.56 11.24 17.23
C ASN A 266 -12.27 12.04 17.46
N LYS A 267 -12.13 12.68 18.63
CA LYS A 267 -10.92 13.43 18.96
C LYS A 267 -9.71 12.49 19.03
N VAL A 268 -9.82 11.40 19.81
CA VAL A 268 -8.72 10.46 19.96
C VAL A 268 -8.33 9.80 18.63
N GLU A 269 -9.31 9.51 17.78
CA GLU A 269 -9.04 8.97 16.43
C GLU A 269 -8.32 9.99 15.55
N THR A 270 -8.71 11.26 15.60
CA THR A 270 -8.04 12.34 14.85
C THR A 270 -6.61 12.52 15.33
N ASP A 271 -6.40 12.63 16.65
CA ASP A 271 -5.07 12.75 17.24
C ASP A 271 -4.19 11.54 16.88
N LEU A 272 -4.76 10.32 16.94
CA LEU A 272 -4.05 9.10 16.59
C LEU A 272 -3.61 9.07 15.12
N LYS A 273 -4.49 9.48 14.20
CA LYS A 273 -4.16 9.58 12.78
C LYS A 273 -3.02 10.58 12.57
N ALA A 274 -3.15 11.79 13.08
CA ALA A 274 -2.17 12.85 12.89
C ALA A 274 -0.79 12.47 13.43
N VAL A 275 -0.73 11.98 14.68
CA VAL A 275 0.50 11.45 15.28
C VAL A 275 1.13 10.37 14.40
N CYS A 276 0.35 9.36 14.01
CA CYS A 276 0.87 8.26 13.20
C CYS A 276 1.35 8.72 11.83
N PHE A 277 0.66 9.64 11.19
CA PHE A 277 1.04 10.19 9.89
C PHE A 277 2.36 10.94 9.96
N ASP A 278 2.58 11.74 10.98
CA ASP A 278 3.84 12.44 11.16
C ASP A 278 5.00 11.48 11.46
N TYR A 279 4.79 10.43 12.25
CA TYR A 279 5.82 9.40 12.44
C TYR A 279 6.07 8.57 11.17
N ILE A 280 5.08 8.32 10.32
CA ILE A 280 5.26 7.73 8.99
C ILE A 280 6.08 8.66 8.11
N ARG A 281 5.74 9.96 8.07
CA ARG A 281 6.46 10.98 7.31
C ARG A 281 7.91 11.14 7.78
N LEU A 282 8.15 11.10 9.09
CA LEU A 282 9.47 11.14 9.71
C LEU A 282 10.31 9.92 9.32
N ASN A 283 9.66 8.80 8.97
CA ASN A 283 10.30 7.55 8.54
C ASN A 283 11.31 7.01 9.56
N MET A 284 10.94 7.07 10.85
CA MET A 284 11.74 6.48 11.93
C MET A 284 11.80 4.97 11.80
N LYS A 285 12.94 4.40 12.15
CA LYS A 285 13.20 2.96 12.05
C LYS A 285 13.40 2.33 13.42
N LYS A 286 13.32 1.01 13.44
CA LYS A 286 13.58 0.20 14.65
C LYS A 286 14.98 0.46 15.24
N GLU A 287 15.95 0.78 14.42
CA GLU A 287 17.32 1.16 14.83
C GLU A 287 17.34 2.46 15.65
N ASP A 288 16.35 3.34 15.45
CA ASP A 288 16.12 4.54 16.26
C ASP A 288 15.37 4.26 17.58
N GLY A 289 15.05 3.01 17.89
CA GLY A 289 14.27 2.60 19.05
C GLY A 289 12.76 2.73 18.86
N PHE A 290 12.29 3.04 17.65
CA PHE A 290 10.90 3.28 17.33
C PHE A 290 10.20 1.99 16.85
N GLU A 291 9.03 1.71 17.41
CA GLU A 291 8.12 0.69 16.90
C GLU A 291 6.67 1.20 16.97
N PHE A 292 5.96 1.20 15.86
CA PHE A 292 4.55 1.61 15.80
C PHE A 292 3.65 0.87 16.80
N ARG A 293 3.98 -0.37 17.15
CA ARG A 293 3.24 -1.13 18.14
C ARG A 293 3.23 -0.48 19.53
N ASP A 294 4.23 0.31 19.88
CA ASP A 294 4.31 1.00 21.18
C ASP A 294 3.25 2.10 21.28
N ILE A 295 2.83 2.67 20.15
CA ILE A 295 1.71 3.62 20.05
C ILE A 295 0.38 2.88 19.90
N LEU A 296 0.28 1.98 18.93
CA LEU A 296 -0.96 1.46 18.35
C LEU A 296 -1.52 0.21 19.02
N GLN A 297 -0.71 -0.52 19.78
CA GLN A 297 -1.17 -1.77 20.36
C GLN A 297 -2.23 -1.51 21.46
N THR A 298 -3.37 -2.14 21.33
CA THR A 298 -4.52 -1.97 22.25
C THR A 298 -4.54 -3.00 23.40
N SER A 299 -3.44 -3.73 23.63
CA SER A 299 -3.28 -4.70 24.70
C SER A 299 -1.86 -4.63 25.27
N GLY A 300 -1.72 -4.69 26.61
CA GLY A 300 -0.42 -4.82 27.26
C GLY A 300 0.31 -3.54 27.65
N GLY A 301 -0.41 -2.47 27.97
CA GLY A 301 0.17 -1.25 28.56
C GLY A 301 1.03 -0.45 27.56
N ASN A 302 0.43 0.05 26.51
CA ASN A 302 1.05 0.92 25.52
C ASN A 302 0.52 2.34 25.65
N PHE A 303 1.04 3.29 24.85
CA PHE A 303 0.68 4.70 24.97
C PHE A 303 -0.84 4.90 24.95
N LEU A 304 -1.50 4.35 23.93
CA LEU A 304 -2.95 4.48 23.75
C LEU A 304 -3.79 3.82 24.83
N GLN A 305 -3.27 2.88 25.60
CA GLN A 305 -4.00 2.23 26.69
C GLN A 305 -3.98 2.99 28.01
N ASN A 306 -3.03 3.89 28.18
CA ASN A 306 -2.88 4.71 29.36
C ASN A 306 -3.26 6.15 29.02
N GLU A 307 -4.36 6.66 29.61
CA GLU A 307 -4.87 7.99 29.30
C GLU A 307 -3.84 9.10 29.54
N ASP A 308 -3.14 9.06 30.68
CA ASP A 308 -2.16 10.09 31.03
C ASP A 308 -0.97 10.07 30.08
N VAL A 309 -0.42 8.88 29.80
CA VAL A 309 0.70 8.73 28.85
C VAL A 309 0.29 9.17 27.44
N TRP A 310 -0.93 8.83 27.02
CA TRP A 310 -1.44 9.24 25.72
C TRP A 310 -1.57 10.76 25.59
N ASN A 311 -2.17 11.41 26.58
CA ASN A 311 -2.35 12.85 26.57
C ASN A 311 -1.00 13.58 26.59
N ASP A 312 -0.06 13.18 27.46
CA ASP A 312 1.28 13.75 27.53
C ASP A 312 2.06 13.53 26.22
N PHE A 313 1.92 12.36 25.61
CA PHE A 313 2.56 12.04 24.34
C PHE A 313 2.03 12.91 23.19
N VAL A 314 0.70 13.07 23.10
CA VAL A 314 0.06 13.93 22.08
C VAL A 314 0.46 15.39 22.29
N GLU A 315 0.49 15.89 23.52
CA GLU A 315 0.90 17.26 23.82
C GLU A 315 2.37 17.52 23.40
N ASN A 316 3.28 16.59 23.76
CA ASN A 316 4.69 16.71 23.39
C ASN A 316 4.89 16.60 21.88
N TRP A 317 4.13 15.74 21.18
CA TRP A 317 4.13 15.66 19.72
C TRP A 317 3.65 16.97 19.10
N GLN A 318 2.51 17.53 19.55
CA GLN A 318 1.97 18.79 19.06
C GLN A 318 2.99 19.91 19.20
N ASN A 319 3.62 20.05 20.38
CA ASN A 319 4.67 21.04 20.60
C ASN A 319 5.86 20.88 19.64
N ALA A 320 6.14 19.66 19.18
CA ALA A 320 7.23 19.40 18.24
C ALA A 320 6.90 19.82 16.80
N VAL A 321 5.61 19.78 16.39
CA VAL A 321 5.21 20.00 15.00
C VAL A 321 4.57 21.37 14.75
N ASP A 322 3.85 21.94 15.72
CA ASP A 322 3.06 23.19 15.55
C ASP A 322 3.91 24.43 15.22
N GLU A 323 5.19 24.46 15.62
CA GLU A 323 6.08 25.60 15.37
C GLU A 323 6.83 25.50 14.02
N VAL A 324 6.59 24.43 13.24
CA VAL A 324 7.35 24.18 12.01
C VAL A 324 6.59 24.73 10.80
N GLU A 325 6.98 25.93 10.39
CA GLU A 325 6.50 26.47 9.11
C GLU A 325 7.09 25.69 7.93
N GLU A 326 6.22 25.28 7.01
CA GLU A 326 6.55 24.65 5.74
C GLU A 326 6.12 25.51 4.56
N GLU A 327 6.86 25.39 3.47
CA GLU A 327 6.44 26.00 2.21
C GLU A 327 5.22 25.24 1.65
N SER A 328 4.21 25.99 1.15
CA SER A 328 3.04 25.37 0.56
C SER A 328 3.39 24.59 -0.72
N ILE A 329 2.71 23.50 -0.94
CA ILE A 329 2.90 22.67 -2.15
C ILE A 329 2.56 23.46 -3.42
N ASP A 330 1.51 24.28 -3.42
CA ASP A 330 1.14 25.11 -4.56
C ASP A 330 2.27 26.06 -4.97
N ALA A 331 2.93 26.70 -4.01
CA ALA A 331 4.07 27.56 -4.31
C ALA A 331 5.27 26.80 -4.91
N ILE A 332 5.45 25.53 -4.55
CA ILE A 332 6.47 24.68 -5.14
C ILE A 332 6.08 24.27 -6.57
N ILE A 333 4.82 23.88 -6.80
CA ILE A 333 4.28 23.48 -8.12
C ILE A 333 4.37 24.66 -9.10
N ASP A 334 4.05 25.86 -8.66
CA ASP A 334 4.08 27.08 -9.50
C ASP A 334 5.48 27.41 -10.04
N ARG A 335 6.55 27.07 -9.30
CA ARG A 335 7.93 27.43 -9.68
C ARG A 335 8.77 26.27 -10.23
N ALA A 336 8.37 25.04 -10.02
CA ALA A 336 9.14 23.85 -10.38
C ALA A 336 8.33 22.89 -11.27
N SER A 337 8.99 22.19 -12.18
CA SER A 337 8.36 21.22 -13.06
C SER A 337 9.22 19.98 -13.30
N GLY A 338 8.60 18.84 -13.62
CA GLY A 338 9.31 17.60 -13.91
C GLY A 338 10.20 17.14 -12.75
N ASP A 339 11.45 16.78 -13.06
CA ASP A 339 12.44 16.30 -12.07
C ASP A 339 12.77 17.36 -11.00
N ASP A 340 12.64 18.65 -11.34
CA ASP A 340 12.85 19.75 -10.40
C ASP A 340 11.76 19.81 -9.33
N LEU A 341 10.52 19.51 -9.71
CA LEU A 341 9.41 19.45 -8.74
C LEU A 341 9.66 18.36 -7.70
N GLU A 342 9.99 17.14 -8.14
CA GLU A 342 10.29 16.04 -7.23
C GLU A 342 11.45 16.36 -6.28
N ARG A 343 12.48 17.03 -6.78
CA ARG A 343 13.62 17.46 -5.96
C ARG A 343 13.21 18.49 -4.90
N GLU A 344 12.38 19.50 -5.26
CA GLU A 344 11.95 20.54 -4.31
C GLU A 344 10.97 19.97 -3.26
N LEU A 345 10.08 19.05 -3.65
CA LEU A 345 9.22 18.34 -2.71
C LEU A 345 10.03 17.48 -1.72
N ASN A 346 11.05 16.78 -2.20
CA ASN A 346 11.97 16.02 -1.33
C ASN A 346 12.73 16.93 -0.36
N LYS A 347 13.15 18.11 -0.82
CA LYS A 347 13.83 19.09 0.02
C LYS A 347 12.91 19.61 1.13
N ARG A 348 11.65 19.94 0.81
CA ARG A 348 10.62 20.34 1.79
C ARG A 348 10.45 19.28 2.89
N ASP A 349 10.27 18.01 2.51
CA ASP A 349 10.10 16.92 3.47
C ASP A 349 11.35 16.70 4.33
N ASN A 350 12.53 16.80 3.74
CA ASN A 350 13.79 16.66 4.50
C ASN A 350 13.98 17.81 5.49
N GLN A 351 13.65 19.04 5.10
CA GLN A 351 13.71 20.20 5.99
C GLN A 351 12.75 20.06 7.18
N TRP A 352 11.53 19.59 6.93
CA TRP A 352 10.58 19.30 7.99
C TRP A 352 11.12 18.23 8.94
N ARG A 353 11.60 17.08 8.40
CA ARG A 353 12.18 15.98 9.19
C ARG A 353 13.33 16.45 10.08
N GLU A 354 14.24 17.26 9.56
CA GLU A 354 15.38 17.77 10.34
C GLU A 354 14.91 18.64 11.50
N LYS A 355 13.86 19.45 11.31
CA LYS A 355 13.34 20.33 12.36
C LYS A 355 12.63 19.56 13.49
N VAL A 356 11.85 18.53 13.18
CA VAL A 356 11.01 17.83 14.15
C VAL A 356 11.67 16.59 14.77
N LYS A 357 12.70 16.05 14.14
CA LYS A 357 13.25 14.72 14.43
C LYS A 357 13.61 14.50 15.90
N ASP A 358 14.37 15.43 16.48
CA ASP A 358 14.86 15.26 17.85
C ASP A 358 13.72 15.39 18.86
N SER A 359 12.85 16.41 18.72
CA SER A 359 11.71 16.62 19.60
C SER A 359 10.69 15.47 19.54
N MET A 360 10.41 14.94 18.34
CA MET A 360 9.53 13.78 18.18
C MET A 360 10.17 12.49 18.73
N LYS A 361 11.49 12.31 18.59
CA LYS A 361 12.21 11.21 19.24
C LYS A 361 12.11 11.26 20.75
N ASP A 362 12.29 12.44 21.32
CA ASP A 362 12.22 12.66 22.77
C ASP A 362 10.77 12.43 23.27
N ALA A 363 9.75 12.92 22.55
CA ALA A 363 8.36 12.67 22.90
C ALA A 363 8.05 11.16 22.96
N PHE A 364 8.47 10.42 21.92
CA PHE A 364 8.27 8.96 21.88
C PHE A 364 9.04 8.25 22.99
N LYS A 365 10.32 8.60 23.22
CA LYS A 365 11.17 7.98 24.22
C LYS A 365 10.61 8.21 25.62
N ASN A 366 10.19 9.44 25.94
CA ASN A 366 9.61 9.77 27.25
C ASN A 366 8.36 8.91 27.54
N ALA A 367 7.43 8.81 26.58
CA ALA A 367 6.26 7.96 26.73
C ALA A 367 6.62 6.47 26.90
N LYS A 368 7.61 5.99 26.13
CA LYS A 368 8.10 4.62 26.21
C LYS A 368 8.74 4.31 27.57
N ASP A 369 9.59 5.19 28.08
CA ASP A 369 10.26 5.03 29.38
C ASP A 369 9.23 4.96 30.53
N ILE A 370 8.14 5.75 30.47
CA ILE A 370 7.05 5.67 31.45
C ILE A 370 6.37 4.30 31.40
N ILE A 371 6.03 3.81 30.21
CA ILE A 371 5.39 2.50 30.04
C ILE A 371 6.31 1.36 30.48
N ASP A 372 7.58 1.40 30.13
CA ASP A 372 8.54 0.36 30.49
C ASP A 372 8.77 0.33 32.01
N ASN A 373 8.87 1.48 32.66
CA ASN A 373 8.93 1.59 34.12
C ASN A 373 7.67 1.05 34.81
N GLN A 374 6.46 1.31 34.26
CA GLN A 374 5.22 0.74 34.78
C GLN A 374 5.20 -0.78 34.65
N ARG A 375 5.61 -1.31 33.49
CA ARG A 375 5.70 -2.76 33.24
C ARG A 375 6.67 -3.44 34.21
N GLU A 376 7.83 -2.84 34.47
CA GLU A 376 8.80 -3.39 35.40
C GLU A 376 8.25 -3.46 36.86
N LYS A 377 7.54 -2.41 37.28
CA LYS A 377 6.87 -2.40 38.58
C LYS A 377 5.76 -3.45 38.70
N GLU A 378 5.04 -3.70 37.63
CA GLU A 378 3.94 -4.69 37.60
C GLU A 378 4.42 -6.13 37.33
N LYS A 379 5.64 -6.31 36.80
CA LYS A 379 6.18 -7.61 36.44
C LYS A 379 6.19 -8.64 37.56
N PRO A 380 6.58 -8.33 38.82
CA PRO A 380 6.49 -9.28 39.94
C PRO A 380 5.06 -9.75 40.18
N ASN A 381 4.08 -8.82 40.22
CA ASN A 381 2.68 -9.15 40.42
C ASN A 381 2.12 -10.03 39.28
N ALA A 382 2.48 -9.74 38.01
CA ALA A 382 2.07 -10.53 36.86
C ALA A 382 2.66 -11.96 36.90
N LEU A 383 3.90 -12.10 37.35
CA LEU A 383 4.55 -13.42 37.53
C LEU A 383 3.89 -14.21 38.63
N LEU A 384 3.61 -13.59 39.79
CA LEU A 384 2.92 -14.24 40.90
C LEU A 384 1.51 -14.70 40.51
N ARG A 385 0.75 -13.88 39.74
CA ARG A 385 -0.56 -14.30 39.20
C ARG A 385 -0.45 -15.52 38.27
N LYS A 386 0.59 -15.61 37.46
CA LYS A 386 0.82 -16.81 36.62
C LYS A 386 1.09 -18.05 37.46
N VAL A 387 1.90 -17.92 38.52
CA VAL A 387 2.15 -19.02 39.47
C VAL A 387 0.86 -19.47 40.13
N ILE A 388 0.03 -18.54 40.64
CA ILE A 388 -1.27 -18.84 41.23
C ILE A 388 -2.17 -19.58 40.23
N ASN A 389 -2.28 -19.11 39.01
CA ASN A 389 -3.09 -19.76 37.98
C ASN A 389 -2.58 -21.15 37.63
N ALA A 390 -1.25 -21.33 37.55
CA ALA A 390 -0.64 -22.64 37.26
C ALA A 390 -0.93 -23.62 38.43
N LEU A 391 -0.80 -23.19 39.67
CA LEU A 391 -1.11 -24.03 40.85
C LEU A 391 -2.58 -24.40 40.93
N ASN A 392 -3.50 -23.45 40.63
CA ASN A 392 -4.94 -23.72 40.54
C ASN A 392 -5.32 -24.71 39.43
N GLY A 393 -4.49 -24.80 38.37
CA GLY A 393 -4.69 -25.76 37.28
C GLY A 393 -4.20 -27.19 37.60
N VAL A 394 -3.57 -27.42 38.76
CA VAL A 394 -3.13 -28.77 39.15
C VAL A 394 -4.33 -29.61 39.56
N ASP A 395 -4.55 -30.69 38.80
CA ASP A 395 -5.60 -31.66 39.09
C ASP A 395 -5.25 -32.51 40.32
N LEU A 396 -5.86 -32.18 41.45
CA LEU A 396 -5.63 -32.87 42.74
C LEU A 396 -6.07 -34.34 42.69
N GLU A 397 -7.09 -34.70 41.91
CA GLU A 397 -7.53 -36.10 41.77
C GLU A 397 -6.44 -36.94 41.09
N THR A 398 -5.82 -36.40 40.05
CA THR A 398 -4.69 -37.03 39.37
C THR A 398 -3.51 -37.18 40.32
N VAL A 399 -3.18 -36.14 41.10
CA VAL A 399 -2.13 -36.19 42.12
C VAL A 399 -2.42 -37.26 43.18
N TYR A 400 -3.66 -37.43 43.64
CA TYR A 400 -4.02 -38.49 44.59
C TYR A 400 -3.81 -39.89 44.04
N ARG A 401 -4.06 -40.11 42.73
CA ARG A 401 -3.94 -41.42 42.05
C ARG A 401 -2.49 -41.78 41.68
N MET A 402 -1.56 -40.85 41.67
CA MET A 402 -0.15 -41.11 41.37
C MET A 402 0.48 -42.04 42.39
N THR A 403 1.14 -43.10 41.95
CA THR A 403 1.89 -44.05 42.77
C THR A 403 3.26 -43.54 43.21
N ASP A 404 3.94 -42.80 42.31
CA ASP A 404 5.18 -42.10 42.64
C ASP A 404 4.94 -40.58 42.61
N LYS A 405 5.29 -39.91 43.70
CA LYS A 405 5.12 -38.46 43.94
C LYS A 405 6.45 -37.79 44.28
N THR A 406 7.56 -38.46 44.02
CA THR A 406 8.90 -37.96 44.41
C THR A 406 9.22 -36.64 43.73
N GLU A 407 9.10 -36.59 42.40
CA GLU A 407 9.35 -35.39 41.63
C GLU A 407 8.39 -34.21 42.02
N LEU A 408 7.12 -34.51 42.22
CA LEU A 408 6.13 -33.53 42.67
C LEU A 408 6.47 -32.92 44.02
N LYS A 409 6.98 -33.74 44.95
CA LYS A 409 7.43 -33.26 46.28
C LYS A 409 8.67 -32.36 46.17
N GLU A 410 9.58 -32.66 45.27
CA GLU A 410 10.76 -31.81 45.03
C GLU A 410 10.39 -30.47 44.40
N GLN A 411 9.51 -30.48 43.40
CA GLN A 411 8.99 -29.25 42.79
C GLN A 411 8.23 -28.39 43.79
N MET A 412 7.40 -28.99 44.67
CA MET A 412 6.69 -28.25 45.70
C MET A 412 7.64 -27.65 46.75
N LYS A 413 8.71 -28.35 47.13
CA LYS A 413 9.75 -27.79 48.00
C LYS A 413 10.41 -26.56 47.40
N GLU A 414 10.75 -26.64 46.10
CA GLU A 414 11.38 -25.51 45.42
C GLU A 414 10.43 -24.32 45.29
N ILE A 415 9.15 -24.54 44.95
CA ILE A 415 8.13 -23.48 44.92
C ILE A 415 8.01 -22.81 46.31
N THR A 416 7.97 -23.60 47.39
CA THR A 416 7.89 -23.06 48.75
C THR A 416 9.11 -22.20 49.10
N ARG A 417 10.32 -22.67 48.76
CA ARG A 417 11.55 -21.89 48.95
C ARG A 417 11.52 -20.56 48.21
N LEU A 418 11.13 -20.57 46.90
CA LEU A 418 11.03 -19.35 46.10
C LEU A 418 9.98 -18.37 46.63
N LEU A 419 8.85 -18.86 47.19
CA LEU A 419 7.84 -18.03 47.82
C LEU A 419 8.37 -17.38 49.12
N GLU A 420 9.19 -18.09 49.91
CA GLU A 420 9.84 -17.55 51.09
C GLU A 420 10.83 -16.45 50.72
N ASP A 421 11.61 -16.62 49.66
CA ASP A 421 12.53 -15.60 49.14
C ASP A 421 11.77 -14.32 48.72
N VAL A 422 10.66 -14.46 47.97
CA VAL A 422 9.80 -13.34 47.57
C VAL A 422 9.17 -12.64 48.77
N ASN A 423 8.65 -13.39 49.76
CA ASN A 423 8.07 -12.83 50.99
C ASN A 423 9.13 -12.07 51.80
N SER A 424 10.37 -12.56 51.85
CA SER A 424 11.47 -11.88 52.53
C SER A 424 11.83 -10.57 51.83
N ALA A 425 11.81 -10.56 50.48
CA ALA A 425 12.04 -9.33 49.71
C ALA A 425 10.92 -8.29 49.92
N ILE A 426 9.65 -8.74 50.04
CA ILE A 426 8.53 -7.84 50.32
C ILE A 426 8.66 -7.24 51.72
N ALA A 427 9.06 -8.05 52.74
CA ALA A 427 9.23 -7.61 54.11
C ALA A 427 10.44 -6.69 54.30
N GLY A 428 11.52 -6.86 53.54
CA GLY A 428 12.76 -6.09 53.65
C GLY A 428 12.67 -4.65 53.14
N ASN A 429 11.64 -4.28 52.37
CA ASN A 429 11.42 -2.91 51.91
C ASN A 429 10.61 -2.01 52.85
N ASN A 430 10.33 -2.46 54.08
CA ASN A 430 9.64 -1.67 55.12
C ASN A 430 10.60 -1.01 56.09
N ASN A 431 11.86 -0.76 55.68
CA ASN A 431 12.81 0.03 56.47
C ASN A 431 13.24 1.31 55.72
#